data_b5dbf714a86809c82a3b97d88c9fbb86
#
_entry.id   b5dbf714a86809c82a3b97d88c9fbb86
#
_cell.length_a   1.000
_cell.length_b   1.000
_cell.length_c   1.000
_cell.angle_alpha   90.00
_cell.angle_beta   90.00
_cell.angle_gamma   90.00
#
_symmetry.space_group_name_H-M   'P 1'
#
loop_
_entity.id
_entity.type
_entity.pdbx_description
1 polymer ?
#
loop_
_entity_poly.entity_id
_entity_poly.type
_entity_poly.pdbx_seq_one_letter_code
_entity_poly.pdbx_strand_id
1 'polypeptide(L)' 'MNRIVDLSQLLANAPRNCWLALNEHETAIVGRGETMKEAVEEARRNGVEDPVVLWSPKTLLPTVY' A
#
# COMPACT_ATOMS: atom_id res chain seq x y z
N MET A 1 2.81 19.27 -14.95
CA MET A 1 3.18 18.05 -15.49
C MET A 1 2.47 16.90 -14.88
N ASN A 2 2.04 16.12 -15.70
CA ASN A 2 1.29 15.00 -15.29
C ASN A 2 2.18 13.93 -14.74
N ARG A 3 1.88 13.47 -13.57
CA ARG A 3 2.69 12.46 -12.98
C ARG A 3 1.84 11.26 -12.63
N ILE A 4 2.17 10.17 -13.22
CA ILE A 4 1.47 8.94 -12.97
C ILE A 4 2.24 8.20 -11.90
N VAL A 5 1.58 7.97 -10.80
CA VAL A 5 2.18 7.19 -9.75
C VAL A 5 2.03 5.74 -10.12
N ASP A 6 3.15 5.10 -10.36
CA ASP A 6 3.14 3.71 -10.77
C ASP A 6 3.21 2.84 -9.55
N LEU A 7 2.07 2.45 -9.05
CA LEU A 7 2.02 1.62 -7.86
C LEU A 7 2.38 0.17 -8.16
N SER A 8 2.42 -0.20 -9.44
CA SER A 8 2.69 -1.60 -9.75
C SER A 8 4.08 -2.02 -9.33
N GLN A 9 5.07 -1.15 -9.47
CA GLN A 9 6.41 -1.47 -8.99
C GLN A 9 6.45 -1.59 -7.48
N LEU A 10 5.78 -0.69 -6.82
CA LEU A 10 5.72 -0.71 -5.38
C LEU A 10 5.03 -1.97 -4.89
N LEU A 11 3.93 -2.32 -5.51
CA LEU A 11 3.16 -3.47 -5.08
C LEU A 11 3.78 -4.79 -5.51
N ALA A 12 4.62 -4.77 -6.53
CA ALA A 12 5.23 -6.01 -7.01
C ALA A 12 6.10 -6.66 -5.94
N ASN A 13 6.72 -5.83 -5.09
CA ASN A 13 7.57 -6.33 -4.03
C ASN A 13 6.90 -6.26 -2.68
N ALA A 14 5.62 -5.94 -2.64
CA ALA A 14 4.90 -5.79 -1.40
C ALA A 14 4.31 -7.11 -0.95
N PRO A 15 4.02 -7.24 0.34
CA PRO A 15 3.26 -8.38 0.82
C PRO A 15 1.91 -8.42 0.13
N ARG A 16 1.39 -9.60 -0.05
CA ARG A 16 0.10 -9.78 -0.70
C ARG A 16 -0.90 -10.37 0.27
N ASN A 17 -2.16 -10.23 -0.10
CA ASN A 17 -3.25 -10.75 0.72
C ASN A 17 -3.28 -10.07 2.07
N CYS A 18 -3.09 -8.76 2.07
CA CYS A 18 -3.11 -8.00 3.30
C CYS A 18 -3.41 -6.54 3.00
N TRP A 19 -3.60 -5.77 4.06
CA TRP A 19 -3.78 -4.34 3.93
C TRP A 19 -2.43 -3.65 3.94
N LEU A 20 -2.30 -2.65 3.10
CA LEU A 20 -1.07 -1.86 3.02
C LEU A 20 -1.40 -0.41 3.30
N ALA A 21 -0.47 0.25 3.97
CA ALA A 21 -0.58 1.68 4.20
C ALA A 21 0.60 2.36 3.51
N LEU A 22 0.29 3.37 2.74
CA LEU A 22 1.30 4.11 2.00
C LEU A 22 1.43 5.51 2.60
N ASN A 23 2.57 6.13 2.36
CA ASN A 23 2.72 7.52 2.76
C ASN A 23 1.77 8.37 1.92
N GLU A 24 1.60 9.63 2.31
CA GLU A 24 0.61 10.48 1.65
C GLU A 24 0.95 10.70 0.19
N HIS A 25 2.19 10.55 -0.19
CA HIS A 25 2.59 10.70 -1.58
C HIS A 25 2.52 9.40 -2.35
N GLU A 26 2.16 8.31 -1.69
CA GLU A 26 2.02 7.01 -2.32
C GLU A 26 3.30 6.54 -2.99
N THR A 27 4.42 6.87 -2.39
CA THR A 27 5.71 6.48 -2.92
C THR A 27 6.38 5.36 -2.13
N ALA A 28 5.86 5.04 -0.96
CA ALA A 28 6.47 4.01 -0.13
C ALA A 28 5.42 3.34 0.74
N ILE A 29 5.63 2.07 1.00
CA ILE A 29 4.78 1.33 1.92
C ILE A 29 5.31 1.57 3.32
N VAL A 30 4.47 2.11 4.19
CA VAL A 30 4.88 2.47 5.54
C VAL A 30 4.19 1.63 6.60
N GLY A 31 3.30 0.74 6.18
CA GLY A 31 2.66 -0.15 7.13
C GLY A 31 1.91 -1.24 6.42
N ARG A 32 1.64 -2.31 7.14
CA ARG A 32 0.84 -3.41 6.61
C ARG A 32 0.17 -4.12 7.78
N GLY A 33 -0.87 -4.88 7.45
CA GLY A 33 -1.56 -5.62 8.47
C GLY A 33 -2.65 -6.48 7.87
N GLU A 34 -3.20 -7.37 8.67
CA GLU A 34 -4.31 -8.20 8.24
C GLU A 34 -5.60 -7.41 8.21
N THR A 35 -5.63 -6.30 8.90
CA THR A 35 -6.78 -5.40 8.88
C THR A 35 -6.31 -4.00 8.55
N MET A 36 -7.25 -3.17 8.11
CA MET A 36 -6.96 -1.77 7.84
C MET A 36 -6.38 -1.11 9.08
N LYS A 37 -6.95 -1.40 10.22
CA LYS A 37 -6.52 -0.79 11.45
C LYS A 37 -5.05 -1.09 11.74
N GLU A 38 -4.66 -2.33 11.53
CA GLU A 38 -3.27 -2.71 11.79
C GLU A 38 -2.32 -1.99 10.86
N ALA A 39 -2.70 -1.88 9.58
CA ALA A 39 -1.84 -1.18 8.63
C ALA A 39 -1.70 0.29 9.01
N VAL A 40 -2.79 0.91 9.40
CA VAL A 40 -2.76 2.31 9.80
C VAL A 40 -1.92 2.50 11.05
N GLU A 41 -2.07 1.60 12.01
CA GLU A 41 -1.31 1.74 13.24
C GLU A 41 0.19 1.62 13.01
N GLU A 42 0.57 0.71 12.14
CA GLU A 42 1.98 0.58 11.83
C GLU A 42 2.50 1.82 11.09
N ALA A 43 1.70 2.35 10.17
CA ALA A 43 2.10 3.55 9.47
C ALA A 43 2.29 4.71 10.43
N ARG A 44 1.40 4.83 11.40
CA ARG A 44 1.52 5.92 12.38
C ARG A 44 2.76 5.76 13.23
N ARG A 45 3.12 4.54 13.57
CA ARG A 45 4.37 4.31 14.29
C ARG A 45 5.56 4.75 13.48
N ASN A 46 5.44 4.72 12.18
CA ASN A 46 6.51 5.15 11.29
C ASN A 46 6.42 6.63 10.94
N GLY A 47 5.56 7.37 11.63
CA GLY A 47 5.52 8.81 11.47
C GLY A 47 4.53 9.31 10.45
N VAL A 48 3.71 8.44 9.88
CA VAL A 48 2.74 8.85 8.88
C VAL A 48 1.38 8.91 9.56
N GLU A 49 0.86 10.12 9.72
CA GLU A 49 -0.38 10.30 10.45
C GLU A 49 -1.60 10.00 9.61
N ASP A 50 -1.49 10.18 8.32
CA ASP A 50 -2.65 10.07 7.45
C ASP A 50 -2.31 9.21 6.25
N PRO A 51 -2.09 7.92 6.48
CA PRO A 51 -1.66 7.06 5.38
C PRO A 51 -2.79 6.75 4.41
N VAL A 52 -2.41 6.44 3.20
CA VAL A 52 -3.33 5.93 2.21
C VAL A 52 -3.37 4.42 2.37
N VAL A 53 -4.55 3.87 2.58
CA VAL A 53 -4.68 2.45 2.86
C VAL A 53 -5.32 1.77 1.67
N LEU A 54 -4.78 0.63 1.29
CA LEU A 54 -5.36 -0.14 0.21
C LEU A 54 -5.18 -1.62 0.48
N TRP A 55 -5.98 -2.41 -0.21
CA TRP A 55 -5.91 -3.86 -0.08
C TRP A 55 -4.96 -4.41 -1.14
N SER A 56 -4.03 -5.25 -0.70
CA SER A 56 -3.11 -5.91 -1.61
C SER A 56 -3.65 -7.31 -1.89
N PRO A 57 -4.16 -7.55 -3.08
CA PRO A 57 -4.79 -8.84 -3.36
C PRO A 57 -3.76 -9.95 -3.42
N LYS A 58 -4.26 -11.16 -3.30
CA LYS A 58 -3.42 -12.32 -3.35
C LYS A 58 -2.67 -12.40 -4.67
N THR A 59 -3.30 -11.98 -5.74
CA THR A 59 -2.70 -11.97 -7.05
C THR A 59 -2.78 -10.57 -7.63
N LEU A 60 -1.64 -10.02 -8.00
CA LEU A 60 -1.61 -8.69 -8.57
C LEU A 60 -1.67 -8.71 -10.09
N LEU A 61 -1.67 -9.87 -10.68
CA LEU A 61 -1.68 -9.96 -12.12
C LEU A 61 -3.00 -9.46 -12.67
N PRO A 62 -2.96 -8.59 -13.65
CA PRO A 62 -4.18 -8.18 -14.29
C PRO A 62 -4.74 -9.36 -15.04
N THR A 63 -5.94 -9.63 -14.79
CA THR A 63 -6.60 -10.72 -15.42
C THR A 63 -7.18 -10.21 -16.68
N VAL A 64 -6.49 -10.35 -17.66
CA VAL A 64 -6.99 -9.84 -18.89
C VAL A 64 -7.29 -10.94 -19.79
N TYR A 65 -7.97 -10.89 -20.12
CA TYR A 65 -8.18 -11.61 -20.94
C TYR A 65 -8.66 -11.26 -21.55
#